data_ed08cb2984f9c69da33889cda4b97377
#
_entry.id   ed08cb2984f9c69da33889cda4b97377
#
_cell.length_a   1.000
_cell.length_b   1.000
_cell.length_c   1.000
_cell.angle_alpha   90.00
_cell.angle_beta   90.00
_cell.angle_gamma   90.00
#
_symmetry.space_group_name_H-M   'P 1'
#
loop_
_entity.id
_entity.type
_entity.pdbx_description
1 polymer ?
#
loop_
_entity_poly.entity_id
_entity_poly.type
_entity_poly.pdbx_seq_one_letter_code
_entity_poly.pdbx_strand_id
1 'polypeptide(L)'
;MHEVDWNDQDVWDSINNDNTAIFQYESAYAGQLLKTMNAHNLFDMSLVNAMIRPSGASYREDLSHRIIKHNPDPRIDKLLENNLGYLVYQEDIIAFLQQICGLSGSAADTVRRAIGQKRKEVIDEWMPKILEGYCNGSDKPRSEAEKEANDYLKVIEDASSYSFGYNHSIAYCMLGYLCGYLRYHYPEAFICAFLNCAKNDDDIINGTKLANDRNIKIEEPIFRYGHAEYSFNSNQHIVYKGMSSIKYMNEKVSEQLFLIGKQQYDNFFEVLRSIKNKTSINSRQLDLLIKLNFFKEFGNIKKLMKYVELFDMFKQGDISVINRAKINSDTIWKVVTRIAEVDNDIEKVNIKKTKANGCVAIFKELSELLDCMDIKEFSFKDRIAWQKEFLGYINLTTGLDEDRKKLFITSMRPIIAKKGRHAGKAWCRIITTHSIGRGIDGEWWVLEETYQKYYRFNEGDIIIAGKVRPEKYQDKKQWWLDSYELCMD
;
A
#
# COMPACT_ATOMS: atom_id res chain seq x y z
N MET A 1 21.94 -11.94 -4.75
CA MET A 1 21.72 -12.93 -3.66
C MET A 1 22.93 -13.14 -2.75
N HIS A 2 24.14 -12.78 -3.15
CA HIS A 2 25.34 -12.89 -2.30
C HIS A 2 25.43 -11.86 -1.15
N GLU A 3 24.56 -10.86 -1.15
CA GLU A 3 24.55 -9.78 -0.14
C GLU A 3 23.43 -9.94 0.91
N VAL A 4 22.58 -10.97 0.79
CA VAL A 4 21.48 -11.21 1.73
C VAL A 4 21.99 -12.09 2.87
N ASP A 5 21.88 -11.57 4.09
CA ASP A 5 22.10 -12.37 5.30
C ASP A 5 20.83 -13.21 5.59
N TRP A 6 20.93 -14.51 5.39
CA TRP A 6 19.84 -15.47 5.61
C TRP A 6 19.66 -15.83 7.10
N ASN A 7 20.57 -15.39 7.96
CA ASN A 7 20.57 -15.64 9.40
C ASN A 7 20.25 -14.38 10.22
N ASP A 8 19.81 -13.30 9.56
CA ASP A 8 19.44 -12.06 10.23
C ASP A 8 18.23 -12.29 11.14
N GLN A 9 18.49 -12.29 12.46
CA GLN A 9 17.46 -12.60 13.46
C GLN A 9 16.38 -11.53 13.53
N ASP A 10 16.71 -10.26 13.31
CA ASP A 10 15.74 -9.17 13.31
C ASP A 10 14.75 -9.31 12.16
N VAL A 11 15.21 -9.81 11.00
CA VAL A 11 14.32 -10.12 9.87
C VAL A 11 13.39 -11.28 10.21
N TRP A 12 13.90 -12.36 10.83
CA TRP A 12 13.09 -13.50 11.26
C TRP A 12 12.02 -13.08 12.28
N ASP A 13 12.39 -12.28 13.26
CA ASP A 13 11.48 -11.74 14.26
C ASP A 13 10.39 -10.84 13.62
N SER A 14 10.79 -10.03 12.63
CA SER A 14 9.85 -9.21 11.86
C SER A 14 8.84 -10.07 11.08
N ILE A 15 9.28 -11.19 10.47
CA ILE A 15 8.41 -12.11 9.73
C ILE A 15 7.42 -12.81 10.66
N ASN A 16 7.90 -13.30 11.81
CA ASN A 16 7.06 -14.00 12.79
C ASN A 16 6.02 -13.09 13.45
N ASN A 17 6.33 -11.80 13.62
CA ASN A 17 5.42 -10.84 14.23
C ASN A 17 4.40 -10.26 13.24
N ASP A 18 4.77 -10.11 11.96
CA ASP A 18 3.93 -9.55 10.91
C ASP A 18 4.22 -10.24 9.58
N ASN A 19 3.27 -11.03 9.10
CA ASN A 19 3.36 -11.77 7.85
C ASN A 19 2.78 -11.00 6.65
N THR A 20 2.44 -9.73 6.79
CA THR A 20 1.89 -8.89 5.71
C THR A 20 2.91 -8.76 4.58
N ALA A 21 2.48 -9.02 3.35
CA ALA A 21 3.31 -9.00 2.14
C ALA A 21 4.51 -9.96 2.16
N ILE A 22 4.46 -11.03 2.96
CA ILE A 22 5.42 -12.13 2.92
C ILE A 22 4.90 -13.19 1.97
N PHE A 23 5.50 -13.28 0.80
CA PHE A 23 5.08 -14.18 -0.26
C PHE A 23 4.83 -15.61 0.25
N GLN A 24 3.69 -16.20 -0.10
CA GLN A 24 3.16 -17.50 0.35
C GLN A 24 2.61 -17.55 1.79
N TYR A 25 2.88 -16.54 2.61
CA TYR A 25 2.52 -16.55 4.04
C TYR A 25 1.55 -15.44 4.44
N GLU A 26 0.92 -14.76 3.46
CA GLU A 26 0.06 -13.59 3.71
C GLU A 26 -1.22 -13.89 4.49
N SER A 27 -1.68 -15.16 4.49
CA SER A 27 -2.90 -15.51 5.20
C SER A 27 -2.73 -15.41 6.71
N ALA A 28 -3.79 -15.00 7.43
CA ALA A 28 -3.80 -14.96 8.90
C ALA A 28 -3.41 -16.32 9.52
N TYR A 29 -3.83 -17.40 8.88
CA TYR A 29 -3.49 -18.76 9.30
C TYR A 29 -2.00 -19.07 9.17
N ALA A 30 -1.37 -18.69 8.05
CA ALA A 30 0.06 -18.85 7.87
C ALA A 30 0.87 -18.03 8.88
N GLY A 31 0.43 -16.78 9.15
CA GLY A 31 1.04 -15.93 10.17
C GLY A 31 0.97 -16.54 11.57
N GLN A 32 -0.16 -17.17 11.92
CA GLN A 32 -0.28 -17.87 13.18
C GLN A 32 0.72 -19.04 13.28
N LEU A 33 0.87 -19.83 12.21
CA LEU A 33 1.82 -20.96 12.19
C LEU A 33 3.27 -20.49 12.25
N LEU A 34 3.65 -19.42 11.53
CA LEU A 34 4.98 -18.81 11.62
C LEU A 34 5.29 -18.40 13.07
N LYS A 35 4.36 -17.73 13.71
CA LYS A 35 4.50 -17.26 15.10
C LYS A 35 4.58 -18.41 16.08
N THR A 36 3.75 -19.47 15.93
CA THR A 36 3.75 -20.63 16.82
C THR A 36 5.04 -21.45 16.66
N MET A 37 5.48 -21.67 15.43
CA MET A 37 6.73 -22.37 15.11
C MET A 37 7.95 -21.57 15.54
N ASN A 38 7.84 -20.23 15.59
CA ASN A 38 8.94 -19.31 15.79
C ASN A 38 10.07 -19.61 14.81
N ALA A 39 9.79 -19.46 13.52
CA ALA A 39 10.72 -19.80 12.45
C ALA A 39 11.95 -18.87 12.45
N HIS A 40 13.18 -19.40 12.42
CA HIS A 40 14.43 -18.61 12.38
C HIS A 40 15.41 -19.08 11.34
N ASN A 41 14.99 -19.89 10.42
CA ASN A 41 15.75 -20.28 9.26
C ASN A 41 14.83 -20.74 8.12
N LEU A 42 15.39 -20.87 6.93
CA LEU A 42 14.62 -21.27 5.74
C LEU A 42 13.98 -22.66 5.88
N PHE A 43 14.60 -23.54 6.65
CA PHE A 43 14.07 -24.88 6.85
C PHE A 43 12.80 -24.85 7.71
N ASP A 44 12.81 -24.13 8.83
CA ASP A 44 11.61 -23.90 9.66
C ASP A 44 10.47 -23.30 8.83
N MET A 45 10.79 -22.27 8.04
CA MET A 45 9.82 -21.63 7.15
C MET A 45 9.26 -22.63 6.11
N SER A 46 10.10 -23.57 5.64
CA SER A 46 9.67 -24.63 4.74
C SER A 46 8.70 -25.60 5.40
N LEU A 47 8.91 -25.95 6.67
CA LEU A 47 7.96 -26.75 7.44
C LEU A 47 6.62 -26.04 7.60
N VAL A 48 6.64 -24.73 7.89
CA VAL A 48 5.39 -23.91 7.91
C VAL A 48 4.68 -23.96 6.56
N ASN A 49 5.41 -23.84 5.46
CA ASN A 49 4.82 -23.92 4.12
C ASN A 49 4.14 -25.28 3.85
N ALA A 50 4.72 -26.37 4.34
CA ALA A 50 4.10 -27.69 4.27
C ALA A 50 2.87 -27.79 5.17
N MET A 51 2.91 -27.24 6.38
CA MET A 51 1.80 -27.24 7.34
C MET A 51 0.57 -26.44 6.87
N ILE A 52 0.73 -25.40 6.08
CA ILE A 52 -0.38 -24.58 5.53
C ILE A 52 -1.27 -25.45 4.61
N ARG A 53 -0.71 -26.45 3.97
CA ARG A 53 -1.43 -27.26 3.00
C ARG A 53 -2.39 -28.26 3.67
N PRO A 54 -3.47 -28.67 2.99
CA PRO A 54 -4.40 -29.66 3.54
C PRO A 54 -3.72 -30.95 4.01
N SER A 55 -2.66 -31.37 3.31
CA SER A 55 -1.86 -32.54 3.64
C SER A 55 -1.15 -32.48 5.00
N GLY A 56 -0.88 -31.29 5.50
CA GLY A 56 -0.27 -31.10 6.81
C GLY A 56 -1.17 -31.34 8.00
N ALA A 57 -2.47 -31.60 7.78
CA ALA A 57 -3.46 -31.69 8.87
C ALA A 57 -3.12 -32.70 9.96
N SER A 58 -2.48 -33.81 9.60
CA SER A 58 -2.17 -34.91 10.55
C SER A 58 -0.99 -34.61 11.50
N TYR A 59 -0.09 -33.72 11.14
CA TYR A 59 1.09 -33.38 11.94
C TYR A 59 1.22 -31.90 12.31
N ARG A 60 0.32 -31.05 11.83
CA ARG A 60 0.40 -29.59 11.92
C ARG A 60 0.48 -29.07 13.34
N GLU A 61 -0.39 -29.56 14.20
CA GLU A 61 -0.49 -29.12 15.60
C GLU A 61 0.82 -29.41 16.33
N ASP A 62 1.22 -30.67 16.32
CA ASP A 62 2.41 -31.12 17.03
C ASP A 62 3.68 -30.49 16.45
N LEU A 63 3.82 -30.48 15.11
CA LEU A 63 5.00 -29.93 14.44
C LEU A 63 5.13 -28.41 14.65
N SER A 64 4.00 -27.68 14.66
CA SER A 64 4.03 -26.23 14.92
C SER A 64 4.53 -25.90 16.33
N HIS A 65 4.27 -26.77 17.29
CA HIS A 65 4.77 -26.67 18.68
C HIS A 65 6.12 -27.35 18.88
N ARG A 66 6.81 -27.78 17.81
CA ARG A 66 8.10 -28.47 17.82
C ARG A 66 8.11 -29.76 18.67
N ILE A 67 6.96 -30.46 18.74
CA ILE A 67 6.86 -31.75 19.41
C ILE A 67 7.56 -32.79 18.55
N ILE A 68 8.57 -33.47 19.11
CA ILE A 68 9.30 -34.53 18.41
C ILE A 68 8.45 -35.79 18.35
N LYS A 69 8.29 -36.36 17.16
CA LYS A 69 7.66 -37.66 16.93
C LYS A 69 8.75 -38.73 16.93
N HIS A 70 8.57 -39.77 17.76
CA HIS A 70 9.41 -40.94 17.71
C HIS A 70 8.77 -42.01 16.82
N ASN A 71 9.58 -42.54 15.90
CA ASN A 71 9.18 -43.60 15.00
C ASN A 71 9.58 -44.97 15.58
N PRO A 72 8.98 -46.08 15.11
CA PRO A 72 9.27 -47.41 15.63
C PRO A 72 10.72 -47.89 15.45
N ASP A 73 11.40 -47.34 14.45
CA ASP A 73 12.79 -47.65 14.13
C ASP A 73 13.66 -46.39 14.31
N PRO A 74 14.73 -46.41 15.11
CA PRO A 74 15.64 -45.29 15.32
C PRO A 74 16.32 -44.76 14.03
N ARG A 75 16.43 -45.59 12.99
CA ARG A 75 16.97 -45.18 11.68
C ARG A 75 16.01 -44.17 11.00
N ILE A 76 14.69 -44.35 11.21
CA ILE A 76 13.68 -43.42 10.69
C ILE A 76 13.75 -42.09 11.47
N ASP A 77 13.91 -42.15 12.80
CA ASP A 77 14.10 -40.92 13.60
C ASP A 77 15.32 -40.14 13.15
N LYS A 78 16.44 -40.80 12.90
CA LYS A 78 17.66 -40.18 12.38
C LYS A 78 17.46 -39.60 10.97
N LEU A 79 16.74 -40.33 10.10
CA LEU A 79 16.44 -39.86 8.74
C LEU A 79 15.59 -38.58 8.74
N LEU A 80 14.63 -38.51 9.66
CA LEU A 80 13.67 -37.40 9.77
C LEU A 80 14.00 -36.40 10.87
N GLU A 81 15.24 -36.38 11.37
CA GLU A 81 15.68 -35.54 12.48
C GLU A 81 15.35 -34.05 12.22
N ASN A 82 15.64 -33.58 11.02
CA ASN A 82 15.35 -32.20 10.63
C ASN A 82 13.84 -31.87 10.61
N ASN A 83 13.01 -32.87 10.33
CA ASN A 83 11.54 -32.74 10.33
C ASN A 83 10.92 -33.09 11.68
N LEU A 84 11.71 -33.16 12.75
CA LEU A 84 11.27 -33.57 14.10
C LEU A 84 10.56 -34.94 14.13
N GLY A 85 10.95 -35.86 13.24
CA GLY A 85 10.41 -37.20 13.11
C GLY A 85 9.17 -37.33 12.22
N TYR A 86 8.72 -36.25 11.60
CA TYR A 86 7.54 -36.27 10.71
C TYR A 86 7.92 -36.49 9.24
N LEU A 87 7.09 -37.25 8.53
CA LEU A 87 7.19 -37.41 7.08
C LEU A 87 6.48 -36.25 6.40
N VAL A 88 7.23 -35.29 5.89
CA VAL A 88 6.72 -34.00 5.38
C VAL A 88 6.85 -33.92 3.86
N TYR A 89 8.01 -34.31 3.33
CA TYR A 89 8.36 -34.08 1.94
C TYR A 89 8.35 -35.36 1.10
N GLN A 90 8.22 -35.22 -0.21
CA GLN A 90 8.37 -36.34 -1.14
C GLN A 90 9.78 -36.95 -1.08
N GLU A 91 10.75 -36.10 -0.84
CA GLU A 91 12.16 -36.45 -0.69
C GLU A 91 12.41 -37.31 0.55
N ASP A 92 11.60 -37.18 1.60
CA ASP A 92 11.69 -38.03 2.79
C ASP A 92 11.33 -39.48 2.46
N ILE A 93 10.30 -39.65 1.58
CA ILE A 93 9.88 -41.00 1.11
C ILE A 93 11.02 -41.61 0.27
N ILE A 94 11.60 -40.84 -0.63
CA ILE A 94 12.72 -41.28 -1.46
C ILE A 94 13.90 -41.66 -0.58
N ALA A 95 14.25 -40.83 0.41
CA ALA A 95 15.33 -41.07 1.33
C ALA A 95 15.09 -42.36 2.19
N PHE A 96 13.86 -42.59 2.66
CA PHE A 96 13.51 -43.82 3.35
C PHE A 96 13.74 -45.05 2.46
N LEU A 97 13.23 -45.05 1.23
CA LEU A 97 13.38 -46.15 0.28
C LEU A 97 14.86 -46.40 -0.11
N GLN A 98 15.68 -45.34 -0.17
CA GLN A 98 17.11 -45.45 -0.50
C GLN A 98 17.95 -45.89 0.71
N GLN A 99 17.86 -45.15 1.82
CA GLN A 99 18.80 -45.30 2.94
C GLN A 99 18.44 -46.41 3.88
N ILE A 100 17.14 -46.68 4.04
CA ILE A 100 16.68 -47.73 4.95
C ILE A 100 16.33 -49.02 4.19
N CYS A 101 15.68 -48.92 3.01
CA CYS A 101 15.31 -50.10 2.23
C CYS A 101 16.34 -50.48 1.15
N GLY A 102 17.41 -49.70 0.95
CA GLY A 102 18.50 -50.03 0.05
C GLY A 102 18.20 -49.95 -1.45
N LEU A 103 17.13 -49.25 -1.85
CA LEU A 103 16.79 -49.07 -3.26
C LEU A 103 17.71 -48.05 -3.94
N SER A 104 17.92 -48.20 -5.25
CA SER A 104 18.57 -47.12 -6.05
C SER A 104 17.68 -45.89 -6.12
N GLY A 105 18.26 -44.71 -6.39
CA GLY A 105 17.49 -43.45 -6.48
C GLY A 105 16.37 -43.49 -7.53
N SER A 106 16.63 -44.10 -8.71
CA SER A 106 15.61 -44.24 -9.74
C SER A 106 14.47 -45.23 -9.34
N ALA A 107 14.83 -46.30 -8.65
CA ALA A 107 13.82 -47.24 -8.12
C ALA A 107 12.98 -46.59 -7.01
N ALA A 108 13.61 -45.88 -6.09
CA ALA A 108 12.94 -45.17 -5.01
C ALA A 108 11.93 -44.11 -5.55
N ASP A 109 12.28 -43.34 -6.53
CA ASP A 109 11.35 -42.36 -7.16
C ASP A 109 10.22 -43.09 -7.92
N THR A 110 10.52 -44.20 -8.59
CA THR A 110 9.49 -45.01 -9.26
C THR A 110 8.47 -45.53 -8.25
N VAL A 111 8.93 -46.12 -7.15
CA VAL A 111 8.10 -46.59 -6.05
C VAL A 111 7.30 -45.46 -5.42
N ARG A 112 7.94 -44.36 -5.08
CA ARG A 112 7.25 -43.19 -4.53
C ARG A 112 6.10 -42.73 -5.43
N ARG A 113 6.34 -42.61 -6.76
CA ARG A 113 5.29 -42.26 -7.72
C ARG A 113 4.18 -43.27 -7.80
N ALA A 114 4.55 -44.55 -7.75
CA ALA A 114 3.55 -45.66 -7.76
C ALA A 114 2.65 -45.58 -6.52
N ILE A 115 3.22 -45.35 -5.33
CA ILE A 115 2.46 -45.18 -4.09
C ILE A 115 1.51 -43.96 -4.21
N GLY A 116 2.01 -42.77 -4.64
CA GLY A 116 1.19 -41.59 -4.81
C GLY A 116 0.07 -41.72 -5.84
N GLN A 117 0.27 -42.56 -6.87
CA GLN A 117 -0.72 -42.85 -7.92
C GLN A 117 -1.54 -44.12 -7.64
N LYS A 118 -1.33 -44.80 -6.49
CA LYS A 118 -1.99 -46.04 -6.09
C LYS A 118 -1.85 -47.16 -7.15
N ARG A 119 -0.68 -47.24 -7.79
CA ARG A 119 -0.37 -48.31 -8.77
C ARG A 119 0.06 -49.57 -8.07
N LYS A 120 -0.93 -50.37 -7.68
CA LYS A 120 -0.71 -51.56 -6.86
C LYS A 120 0.27 -52.55 -7.50
N GLU A 121 0.17 -52.78 -8.82
CA GLU A 121 1.06 -53.71 -9.55
C GLU A 121 2.55 -53.39 -9.37
N VAL A 122 2.89 -52.09 -9.47
CA VAL A 122 4.29 -51.63 -9.29
C VAL A 122 4.71 -51.76 -7.82
N ILE A 123 3.82 -51.43 -6.90
CA ILE A 123 4.11 -51.52 -5.46
C ILE A 123 4.35 -53.00 -5.09
N ASP A 124 3.52 -53.91 -5.53
CA ASP A 124 3.62 -55.36 -5.26
C ASP A 124 4.92 -55.95 -5.84
N GLU A 125 5.41 -55.47 -7.00
CA GLU A 125 6.68 -55.85 -7.62
C GLU A 125 7.90 -55.47 -6.74
N TRP A 126 7.85 -54.30 -6.13
CA TRP A 126 8.99 -53.76 -5.34
C TRP A 126 8.90 -54.17 -3.84
N MET A 127 7.74 -54.60 -3.34
CA MET A 127 7.50 -54.93 -1.95
C MET A 127 8.52 -55.92 -1.36
N PRO A 128 8.87 -57.05 -2.04
CA PRO A 128 9.85 -58.00 -1.48
C PRO A 128 11.23 -57.35 -1.24
N LYS A 129 11.68 -56.47 -2.16
CA LYS A 129 12.98 -55.79 -2.04
C LYS A 129 12.97 -54.77 -0.93
N ILE A 130 11.84 -54.05 -0.77
CA ILE A 130 11.65 -53.05 0.29
C ILE A 130 11.71 -53.73 1.66
N LEU A 131 10.99 -54.82 1.85
CA LEU A 131 10.95 -55.56 3.10
C LEU A 131 12.31 -56.19 3.41
N GLU A 132 12.97 -56.80 2.42
CA GLU A 132 14.31 -57.36 2.58
C GLU A 132 15.33 -56.30 3.02
N GLY A 133 15.34 -55.14 2.33
CA GLY A 133 16.26 -54.04 2.66
C GLY A 133 16.03 -53.50 4.06
N TYR A 134 14.76 -53.29 4.44
CA TYR A 134 14.40 -52.82 5.77
C TYR A 134 14.88 -53.78 6.86
N CYS A 135 14.56 -55.12 6.69
CA CYS A 135 14.90 -56.16 7.66
C CYS A 135 16.41 -56.39 7.80
N ASN A 136 17.18 -56.30 6.70
CA ASN A 136 18.63 -56.49 6.75
C ASN A 136 19.35 -55.43 7.57
N GLY A 137 18.79 -54.24 7.73
CA GLY A 137 19.34 -53.16 8.54
C GLY A 137 18.73 -53.05 9.94
N SER A 138 17.75 -53.90 10.31
CA SER A 138 17.07 -53.83 11.59
C SER A 138 17.73 -54.77 12.61
N ASP A 139 17.84 -54.32 13.86
CA ASP A 139 18.34 -55.12 14.99
C ASP A 139 17.24 -56.05 15.58
N LYS A 140 16.02 -55.96 15.05
CA LYS A 140 14.84 -56.72 15.52
C LYS A 140 14.71 -58.06 14.81
N PRO A 141 14.00 -59.03 15.43
CA PRO A 141 13.66 -60.27 14.74
C PRO A 141 12.93 -60.00 13.43
N ARG A 142 13.20 -60.79 12.38
CA ARG A 142 12.67 -60.57 11.03
C ARG A 142 11.16 -60.36 10.97
N SER A 143 10.42 -61.16 11.72
CA SER A 143 8.95 -61.08 11.76
C SER A 143 8.44 -59.77 12.35
N GLU A 144 9.17 -59.20 13.30
CA GLU A 144 8.85 -57.92 13.91
C GLU A 144 9.24 -56.77 12.96
N ALA A 145 10.43 -56.86 12.36
CA ALA A 145 10.90 -55.86 11.37
C ALA A 145 9.99 -55.81 10.12
N GLU A 146 9.52 -56.98 9.61
CA GLU A 146 8.56 -57.02 8.49
C GLU A 146 7.22 -56.36 8.84
N LYS A 147 6.74 -56.59 10.07
CA LYS A 147 5.51 -55.92 10.54
C LYS A 147 5.69 -54.41 10.61
N GLU A 148 6.78 -53.94 11.20
CA GLU A 148 7.09 -52.48 11.28
C GLU A 148 7.20 -51.86 9.91
N ALA A 149 7.92 -52.50 8.97
CA ALA A 149 8.05 -52.02 7.60
C ALA A 149 6.68 -51.86 6.93
N ASN A 150 5.81 -52.87 7.06
CA ASN A 150 4.46 -52.83 6.49
C ASN A 150 3.61 -51.73 7.14
N ASP A 151 3.71 -51.53 8.44
CA ASP A 151 2.95 -50.47 9.13
C ASP A 151 3.47 -49.08 8.75
N TYR A 152 4.80 -48.90 8.59
CA TYR A 152 5.35 -47.66 8.14
C TYR A 152 5.07 -47.34 6.65
N LEU A 153 5.00 -48.39 5.80
CA LEU A 153 4.57 -48.24 4.41
C LEU A 153 3.13 -47.72 4.29
N LYS A 154 2.23 -48.10 5.22
CA LYS A 154 0.89 -47.49 5.28
C LYS A 154 0.95 -45.99 5.62
N VAL A 155 1.82 -45.60 6.57
CA VAL A 155 2.04 -44.18 6.87
C VAL A 155 2.54 -43.43 5.63
N ILE A 156 3.45 -44.05 4.85
CA ILE A 156 3.94 -43.48 3.59
C ILE A 156 2.82 -43.42 2.55
N GLU A 157 1.95 -44.43 2.45
CA GLU A 157 0.82 -44.41 1.52
C GLU A 157 -0.16 -43.28 1.83
N ASP A 158 -0.49 -43.10 3.10
CA ASP A 158 -1.34 -41.99 3.54
C ASP A 158 -0.70 -40.65 3.27
N ALA A 159 0.61 -40.48 3.54
CA ALA A 159 1.34 -39.24 3.32
C ALA A 159 1.59 -38.96 1.83
N SER A 160 1.84 -39.98 1.00
CA SER A 160 2.29 -39.83 -0.39
C SER A 160 1.27 -39.16 -1.31
N SER A 161 -0.03 -39.29 -1.00
CA SER A 161 -1.12 -38.69 -1.77
C SER A 161 -1.06 -37.15 -1.73
N TYR A 162 -0.34 -36.60 -0.75
CA TYR A 162 -0.34 -35.16 -0.44
C TYR A 162 1.06 -34.60 -0.16
N SER A 163 2.11 -35.42 -0.19
CA SER A 163 3.47 -34.99 0.14
C SER A 163 3.95 -33.86 -0.77
N PHE A 164 4.65 -32.90 -0.17
CA PHE A 164 5.08 -31.67 -0.81
C PHE A 164 6.54 -31.78 -1.26
N GLY A 165 6.90 -31.21 -2.41
CA GLY A 165 8.29 -31.21 -2.87
C GLY A 165 9.14 -30.24 -2.08
N TYR A 166 10.22 -30.70 -1.46
CA TYR A 166 11.14 -29.87 -0.69
C TYR A 166 11.76 -28.75 -1.53
N ASN A 167 12.24 -29.07 -2.75
CA ASN A 167 12.83 -28.09 -3.66
C ASN A 167 11.88 -26.93 -3.99
N HIS A 168 10.58 -27.25 -4.17
CA HIS A 168 9.57 -26.22 -4.38
C HIS A 168 9.35 -25.40 -3.11
N SER A 169 9.24 -26.07 -1.95
CA SER A 169 9.04 -25.42 -0.66
C SER A 169 10.14 -24.42 -0.36
N ILE A 170 11.42 -24.86 -0.44
CA ILE A 170 12.56 -24.01 -0.09
C ILE A 170 12.71 -22.80 -1.02
N ALA A 171 12.43 -22.96 -2.32
CA ALA A 171 12.47 -21.87 -3.27
C ALA A 171 11.44 -20.77 -2.93
N TYR A 172 10.24 -21.14 -2.53
CA TYR A 172 9.21 -20.21 -2.09
C TYR A 172 9.53 -19.55 -0.74
N CYS A 173 10.17 -20.32 0.17
CA CYS A 173 10.66 -19.76 1.43
C CYS A 173 11.75 -18.71 1.22
N MET A 174 12.66 -18.94 0.28
CA MET A 174 13.66 -17.94 -0.10
C MET A 174 13.03 -16.65 -0.59
N LEU A 175 11.99 -16.74 -1.42
CA LEU A 175 11.23 -15.56 -1.87
C LEU A 175 10.50 -14.88 -0.71
N GLY A 176 9.87 -15.64 0.18
CA GLY A 176 9.22 -15.12 1.37
C GLY A 176 10.20 -14.40 2.31
N TYR A 177 11.36 -15.01 2.57
CA TYR A 177 12.42 -14.37 3.37
C TYR A 177 12.93 -13.09 2.70
N LEU A 178 13.15 -13.08 1.38
CA LEU A 178 13.54 -11.88 0.64
C LEU A 178 12.51 -10.76 0.78
N CYS A 179 11.22 -11.08 0.76
CA CYS A 179 10.19 -10.09 1.06
C CYS A 179 10.36 -9.51 2.46
N GLY A 180 10.59 -10.37 3.47
CA GLY A 180 10.85 -9.95 4.85
C GLY A 180 12.11 -9.09 4.97
N TYR A 181 13.21 -9.52 4.35
CA TYR A 181 14.49 -8.83 4.34
C TYR A 181 14.37 -7.42 3.71
N LEU A 182 13.77 -7.31 2.53
CA LEU A 182 13.55 -6.03 1.86
C LEU A 182 12.60 -5.13 2.64
N ARG A 183 11.55 -5.70 3.22
CA ARG A 183 10.58 -4.98 4.05
C ARG A 183 11.22 -4.43 5.33
N TYR A 184 12.17 -5.14 5.92
CA TYR A 184 12.87 -4.74 7.14
C TYR A 184 13.94 -3.68 6.86
N HIS A 185 14.85 -3.93 5.91
CA HIS A 185 16.00 -3.06 5.64
C HIS A 185 15.70 -1.89 4.69
N TYR A 186 14.70 -2.02 3.81
CA TYR A 186 14.37 -1.02 2.78
C TYR A 186 12.85 -0.75 2.71
N PRO A 187 12.23 -0.36 3.84
CA PRO A 187 10.78 -0.36 3.96
C PRO A 187 10.09 0.57 2.96
N GLU A 188 10.62 1.77 2.67
CA GLU A 188 10.01 2.70 1.72
C GLU A 188 10.03 2.12 0.30
N ALA A 189 11.16 1.55 -0.11
CA ALA A 189 11.30 0.94 -1.43
C ALA A 189 10.39 -0.29 -1.56
N PHE A 190 10.33 -1.12 -0.51
CA PHE A 190 9.47 -2.30 -0.50
C PHE A 190 7.99 -1.94 -0.58
N ILE A 191 7.53 -0.99 0.25
CA ILE A 191 6.13 -0.53 0.27
C ILE A 191 5.77 0.12 -1.07
N CYS A 192 6.67 0.94 -1.63
CA CYS A 192 6.49 1.53 -2.95
C CYS A 192 6.31 0.46 -4.03
N ALA A 193 7.18 -0.56 -4.08
CA ALA A 193 7.08 -1.66 -5.01
C ALA A 193 5.81 -2.50 -4.80
N PHE A 194 5.45 -2.78 -3.54
CA PHE A 194 4.24 -3.51 -3.19
C PHE A 194 2.98 -2.78 -3.68
N LEU A 195 2.89 -1.47 -3.44
CA LEU A 195 1.76 -0.65 -3.89
C LEU A 195 1.69 -0.54 -5.42
N ASN A 196 2.82 -0.51 -6.12
CA ASN A 196 2.86 -0.55 -7.59
C ASN A 196 2.41 -1.89 -8.16
N CYS A 197 2.57 -2.97 -7.41
CA CYS A 197 2.11 -4.31 -7.79
C CYS A 197 0.69 -4.64 -7.31
N ALA A 198 0.04 -3.75 -6.56
CA ALA A 198 -1.30 -3.95 -6.01
C ALA A 198 -2.33 -4.24 -7.12
N LYS A 199 -3.14 -5.27 -6.93
CA LYS A 199 -4.14 -5.72 -7.90
C LYS A 199 -5.57 -5.41 -7.47
N ASN A 200 -5.77 -5.11 -6.20
CA ASN A 200 -7.08 -4.90 -5.58
C ASN A 200 -6.97 -3.94 -4.39
N ASP A 201 -8.11 -3.55 -3.84
CA ASP A 201 -8.18 -2.62 -2.70
C ASP A 201 -7.55 -3.19 -1.43
N ASP A 202 -7.61 -4.51 -1.22
CA ASP A 202 -7.00 -5.16 -0.05
C ASP A 202 -5.47 -5.01 -0.07
N ASP A 203 -4.84 -5.12 -1.24
CA ASP A 203 -3.40 -4.89 -1.38
C ASP A 203 -3.05 -3.43 -1.03
N ILE A 204 -3.85 -2.46 -1.46
CA ILE A 204 -3.67 -1.04 -1.15
C ILE A 204 -3.82 -0.79 0.36
N ILE A 205 -4.83 -1.40 0.98
CA ILE A 205 -5.07 -1.32 2.42
C ILE A 205 -3.87 -1.92 3.19
N ASN A 206 -3.40 -3.09 2.78
CA ASN A 206 -2.25 -3.76 3.39
C ASN A 206 -0.96 -2.94 3.24
N GLY A 207 -0.68 -2.40 2.05
CA GLY A 207 0.47 -1.52 1.82
C GLY A 207 0.40 -0.23 2.64
N THR A 208 -0.79 0.34 2.76
CA THR A 208 -1.03 1.54 3.58
C THR A 208 -0.84 1.24 5.07
N LYS A 209 -1.32 0.09 5.54
CA LYS A 209 -1.10 -0.37 6.92
C LYS A 209 0.38 -0.57 7.20
N LEU A 210 1.10 -1.27 6.31
CA LEU A 210 2.56 -1.46 6.42
C LEU A 210 3.32 -0.14 6.54
N ALA A 211 2.92 0.88 5.78
CA ALA A 211 3.50 2.21 5.86
C ALA A 211 3.25 2.86 7.23
N ASN A 212 2.00 2.84 7.69
CA ASN A 212 1.62 3.41 8.98
C ASN A 212 2.35 2.74 10.16
N ASP A 213 2.44 1.41 10.16
CA ASP A 213 3.11 0.63 11.22
C ASP A 213 4.62 0.94 11.30
N ARG A 214 5.20 1.50 10.23
CA ARG A 214 6.61 1.91 10.13
C ARG A 214 6.84 3.42 10.15
N ASN A 215 5.80 4.21 10.46
CA ASN A 215 5.83 5.67 10.42
C ASN A 215 6.24 6.26 9.06
N ILE A 216 5.97 5.53 7.97
CA ILE A 216 6.18 6.00 6.61
C ILE A 216 4.88 6.67 6.15
N LYS A 217 5.00 7.91 5.68
CA LYS A 217 3.85 8.66 5.19
C LYS A 217 3.56 8.30 3.74
N ILE A 218 2.28 8.11 3.42
CA ILE A 218 1.83 8.03 2.03
C ILE A 218 1.21 9.39 1.68
N GLU A 219 1.84 10.10 0.75
CA GLU A 219 1.44 11.44 0.32
C GLU A 219 1.02 11.48 -1.16
N GLU A 220 0.26 12.51 -1.51
CA GLU A 220 -0.08 12.80 -2.90
C GLU A 220 1.17 13.19 -3.70
N PRO A 221 1.18 12.95 -5.02
CA PRO A 221 2.33 13.30 -5.84
C PRO A 221 2.54 14.81 -5.84
N ILE A 222 3.81 15.22 -5.78
CA ILE A 222 4.23 16.61 -5.87
C ILE A 222 5.24 16.78 -7.00
N PHE A 223 5.47 18.00 -7.46
CA PHE A 223 6.22 18.31 -8.67
C PHE A 223 7.59 17.61 -8.79
N ARG A 224 8.31 17.44 -7.67
CA ARG A 224 9.62 16.78 -7.66
C ARG A 224 9.55 15.24 -7.68
N TYR A 225 8.40 14.68 -7.26
CA TYR A 225 8.18 13.24 -7.05
C TYR A 225 6.94 12.71 -7.79
N GLY A 226 6.51 13.42 -8.86
CA GLY A 226 5.30 13.09 -9.62
C GLY A 226 5.54 12.07 -10.73
N HIS A 227 5.93 10.85 -10.38
CA HIS A 227 5.99 9.73 -11.32
C HIS A 227 4.59 9.23 -11.72
N ALA A 228 4.52 8.45 -12.81
CA ALA A 228 3.29 7.76 -13.19
C ALA A 228 2.85 6.77 -12.12
N GLU A 229 3.78 6.02 -11.56
CA GLU A 229 3.60 5.05 -10.48
C GLU A 229 4.02 5.62 -9.11
N TYR A 230 3.80 4.86 -8.04
CA TYR A 230 4.32 5.22 -6.71
C TYR A 230 5.83 5.42 -6.76
N SER A 231 6.30 6.39 -6.00
CA SER A 231 7.71 6.70 -5.83
C SER A 231 8.00 6.94 -4.34
N PHE A 232 9.27 7.02 -3.93
CA PHE A 232 9.61 7.20 -2.53
C PHE A 232 10.78 8.15 -2.31
N ASN A 233 10.84 8.69 -1.08
CA ASN A 233 11.95 9.46 -0.57
C ASN A 233 12.34 8.92 0.80
N SER A 234 13.41 8.10 0.86
CA SER A 234 13.87 7.47 2.09
C SER A 234 14.34 8.48 3.14
N ASN A 235 14.92 9.63 2.73
CA ASN A 235 15.40 10.63 3.67
C ASN A 235 14.27 11.28 4.48
N GLN A 236 13.08 11.31 3.95
CA GLN A 236 11.89 11.92 4.57
C GLN A 236 10.88 10.87 5.08
N HIS A 237 11.13 9.57 4.86
CA HIS A 237 10.20 8.48 5.15
C HIS A 237 8.83 8.69 4.49
N ILE A 238 8.82 9.02 3.17
CA ILE A 238 7.62 9.30 2.40
C ILE A 238 7.56 8.37 1.19
N VAL A 239 6.38 7.81 0.93
CA VAL A 239 5.99 7.19 -0.33
C VAL A 239 4.97 8.10 -1.00
N TYR A 240 5.23 8.54 -2.22
CA TYR A 240 4.33 9.36 -3.02
C TYR A 240 3.47 8.48 -3.91
N LYS A 241 2.17 8.77 -3.98
CA LYS A 241 1.25 8.09 -4.91
C LYS A 241 1.59 8.39 -6.35
N GLY A 242 1.25 7.46 -7.24
CA GLY A 242 1.43 7.63 -8.66
C GLY A 242 0.44 8.62 -9.27
N MET A 243 0.89 9.44 -10.22
CA MET A 243 0.03 10.38 -10.95
C MET A 243 -1.02 9.68 -11.81
N SER A 244 -0.83 8.40 -12.16
CA SER A 244 -1.81 7.59 -12.88
C SER A 244 -3.11 7.37 -12.09
N SER A 245 -3.09 7.54 -10.76
CA SER A 245 -4.29 7.51 -9.91
C SER A 245 -5.16 8.76 -10.02
N ILE A 246 -4.63 9.85 -10.58
CA ILE A 246 -5.33 11.13 -10.76
C ILE A 246 -6.14 11.08 -12.06
N LYS A 247 -7.43 11.39 -12.00
CA LYS A 247 -8.28 11.44 -13.20
C LYS A 247 -7.66 12.32 -14.29
N TYR A 248 -7.79 11.88 -15.53
CA TYR A 248 -7.30 12.57 -16.74
C TYR A 248 -5.78 12.66 -16.88
N MET A 249 -5.00 12.14 -15.93
CA MET A 249 -3.56 12.00 -16.09
C MET A 249 -3.22 10.73 -16.87
N ASN A 250 -2.06 10.72 -17.52
CA ASN A 250 -1.51 9.57 -18.21
C ASN A 250 0.01 9.49 -18.00
N GLU A 251 0.56 8.33 -18.23
CA GLU A 251 1.97 8.01 -18.01
C GLU A 251 2.90 9.00 -18.74
N LYS A 252 2.65 9.26 -20.02
CA LYS A 252 3.48 10.16 -20.84
C LYS A 252 3.60 11.56 -20.23
N VAL A 253 2.48 12.16 -19.79
CA VAL A 253 2.47 13.48 -19.18
C VAL A 253 3.17 13.45 -17.83
N SER A 254 2.95 12.40 -17.04
CA SER A 254 3.57 12.21 -15.73
C SER A 254 5.09 12.15 -15.83
N GLU A 255 5.62 11.34 -16.75
CA GLU A 255 7.06 11.22 -16.96
C GLU A 255 7.69 12.53 -17.49
N GLN A 256 7.00 13.23 -18.39
CA GLN A 256 7.45 14.54 -18.85
C GLN A 256 7.52 15.56 -17.71
N LEU A 257 6.51 15.59 -16.82
CA LEU A 257 6.49 16.47 -15.64
C LEU A 257 7.59 16.10 -14.66
N PHE A 258 7.82 14.82 -14.42
CA PHE A 258 8.91 14.36 -13.57
C PHE A 258 10.28 14.78 -14.11
N LEU A 259 10.51 14.67 -15.42
CA LEU A 259 11.78 15.07 -16.05
C LEU A 259 12.06 16.58 -15.88
N ILE A 260 11.05 17.42 -16.07
CA ILE A 260 11.22 18.87 -15.82
C ILE A 260 11.34 19.18 -14.33
N GLY A 261 10.70 18.38 -13.46
CA GLY A 261 10.78 18.49 -12.00
C GLY A 261 12.20 18.32 -11.44
N LYS A 262 13.12 17.69 -12.17
CA LYS A 262 14.55 17.58 -11.81
C LYS A 262 15.35 18.88 -11.97
N GLN A 263 14.80 19.86 -12.68
CA GLN A 263 15.47 21.14 -12.93
C GLN A 263 15.18 22.11 -11.79
N GLN A 264 16.09 23.05 -11.56
CA GLN A 264 15.86 24.17 -10.65
C GLN A 264 15.13 25.32 -11.38
N TYR A 265 14.25 25.99 -10.67
CA TYR A 265 13.45 27.10 -11.19
C TYR A 265 13.41 28.20 -10.13
N ASP A 266 13.64 29.46 -10.54
CA ASP A 266 13.59 30.61 -9.65
C ASP A 266 12.14 31.02 -9.33
N ASN A 267 11.20 30.73 -10.23
CA ASN A 267 9.79 31.08 -10.06
C ASN A 267 8.86 30.19 -10.91
N PHE A 268 7.56 30.29 -10.67
CA PHE A 268 6.58 29.43 -11.36
C PHE A 268 6.39 29.80 -12.86
N PHE A 269 6.72 31.01 -13.32
CA PHE A 269 6.69 31.34 -14.77
C PHE A 269 7.70 30.52 -15.56
N GLU A 270 8.86 30.22 -14.97
CA GLU A 270 9.85 29.32 -15.60
C GLU A 270 9.37 27.88 -15.71
N VAL A 271 8.67 27.40 -14.68
CA VAL A 271 7.99 26.09 -14.70
C VAL A 271 6.95 26.06 -15.81
N LEU A 272 6.08 27.06 -15.90
CA LEU A 272 5.06 27.16 -16.95
C LEU A 272 5.68 27.19 -18.36
N ARG A 273 6.80 27.86 -18.53
CA ARG A 273 7.55 27.86 -19.80
C ARG A 273 8.11 26.48 -20.13
N SER A 274 8.66 25.79 -19.14
CA SER A 274 9.14 24.41 -19.30
C SER A 274 8.01 23.45 -19.61
N ILE A 275 6.89 23.56 -18.94
CA ILE A 275 5.67 22.80 -19.21
C ILE A 275 5.25 22.99 -20.68
N LYS A 276 5.13 24.23 -21.13
CA LYS A 276 4.73 24.54 -22.52
C LYS A 276 5.66 23.91 -23.54
N ASN A 277 6.97 24.02 -23.31
CA ASN A 277 7.97 23.67 -24.33
C ASN A 277 8.37 22.18 -24.31
N LYS A 278 8.22 21.50 -23.17
CA LYS A 278 8.78 20.14 -22.94
C LYS A 278 7.73 19.09 -22.60
N THR A 279 6.45 19.47 -22.46
CA THR A 279 5.40 18.51 -22.10
C THR A 279 4.22 18.60 -23.05
N SER A 280 3.41 17.55 -23.05
CA SER A 280 2.13 17.47 -23.78
C SER A 280 0.91 17.73 -22.88
N ILE A 281 1.11 18.33 -21.71
CA ILE A 281 0.04 18.65 -20.77
C ILE A 281 -0.92 19.67 -21.39
N ASN A 282 -2.21 19.47 -21.21
CA ASN A 282 -3.23 20.43 -21.63
C ASN A 282 -3.70 21.31 -20.47
N SER A 283 -4.47 22.37 -20.79
CA SER A 283 -4.92 23.35 -19.79
C SER A 283 -5.76 22.72 -18.68
N ARG A 284 -6.57 21.69 -18.97
CA ARG A 284 -7.36 20.99 -17.96
C ARG A 284 -6.47 20.19 -17.00
N GLN A 285 -5.46 19.52 -17.51
CA GLN A 285 -4.50 18.77 -16.69
C GLN A 285 -3.66 19.69 -15.81
N LEU A 286 -3.23 20.85 -16.34
CA LEU A 286 -2.51 21.85 -15.56
C LEU A 286 -3.40 22.43 -14.44
N ASP A 287 -4.64 22.79 -14.75
CA ASP A 287 -5.59 23.33 -13.78
C ASP A 287 -5.86 22.34 -12.63
N LEU A 288 -6.11 21.07 -12.95
CA LEU A 288 -6.34 20.06 -11.92
C LEU A 288 -5.11 19.81 -11.04
N LEU A 289 -3.89 19.80 -11.60
CA LEU A 289 -2.67 19.63 -10.82
C LEU A 289 -2.43 20.80 -9.87
N ILE A 290 -2.73 22.04 -10.31
CA ILE A 290 -2.69 23.21 -9.43
C ILE A 290 -3.71 23.06 -8.30
N LYS A 291 -4.97 22.67 -8.61
CA LYS A 291 -6.04 22.42 -7.63
C LYS A 291 -5.71 21.33 -6.63
N LEU A 292 -4.94 20.32 -7.04
CA LEU A 292 -4.45 19.26 -6.17
C LEU A 292 -3.16 19.61 -5.42
N ASN A 293 -2.71 20.87 -5.51
CA ASN A 293 -1.52 21.37 -4.81
C ASN A 293 -0.20 20.70 -5.25
N PHE A 294 -0.15 20.16 -6.47
CA PHE A 294 1.03 19.50 -7.03
C PHE A 294 2.26 20.39 -7.06
N PHE A 295 2.07 21.70 -7.34
CA PHE A 295 3.13 22.70 -7.41
C PHE A 295 3.28 23.51 -6.11
N LYS A 296 2.96 22.95 -4.94
CA LYS A 296 2.92 23.64 -3.64
C LYS A 296 4.20 24.40 -3.27
N GLU A 297 5.35 23.99 -3.80
CA GLU A 297 6.63 24.64 -3.52
C GLU A 297 6.71 26.09 -4.06
N PHE A 298 5.87 26.44 -5.05
CA PHE A 298 5.85 27.77 -5.67
C PHE A 298 4.73 28.68 -5.11
N GLY A 299 3.90 28.19 -4.22
CA GLY A 299 2.84 28.97 -3.59
C GLY A 299 1.53 28.20 -3.44
N ASN A 300 0.53 28.91 -2.90
CA ASN A 300 -0.81 28.36 -2.74
C ASN A 300 -1.57 28.30 -4.09
N ILE A 301 -2.67 27.54 -4.12
CA ILE A 301 -3.45 27.28 -5.34
C ILE A 301 -3.87 28.58 -6.04
N LYS A 302 -4.39 29.55 -5.27
CA LYS A 302 -4.89 30.81 -5.80
C LYS A 302 -3.80 31.68 -6.40
N LYS A 303 -2.61 31.67 -5.78
CA LYS A 303 -1.41 32.33 -6.31
C LYS A 303 -0.96 31.69 -7.61
N LEU A 304 -0.90 30.36 -7.66
CA LEU A 304 -0.50 29.61 -8.87
C LEU A 304 -1.48 29.82 -10.03
N MET A 305 -2.78 29.88 -9.76
CA MET A 305 -3.76 30.25 -10.79
C MET A 305 -3.53 31.66 -11.34
N LYS A 306 -3.10 32.60 -10.48
CA LYS A 306 -2.76 33.93 -10.94
C LYS A 306 -1.51 33.95 -11.81
N TYR A 307 -0.52 33.13 -11.53
CA TYR A 307 0.63 32.91 -12.41
C TYR A 307 0.19 32.41 -13.80
N VAL A 308 -0.71 31.46 -13.87
CA VAL A 308 -1.23 30.93 -15.15
C VAL A 308 -2.00 32.01 -15.91
N GLU A 309 -2.88 32.75 -15.23
CA GLU A 309 -3.62 33.86 -15.83
C GLU A 309 -2.69 34.88 -16.47
N LEU A 310 -1.65 35.33 -15.75
CA LEU A 310 -0.68 36.29 -16.25
C LEU A 310 0.19 35.70 -17.38
N PHE A 311 0.60 34.42 -17.26
CA PHE A 311 1.36 33.75 -18.28
C PHE A 311 0.58 33.63 -19.61
N ASP A 312 -0.70 33.34 -19.55
CA ASP A 312 -1.57 33.29 -20.73
C ASP A 312 -1.91 34.68 -21.26
N MET A 313 -2.07 35.67 -20.40
CA MET A 313 -2.29 37.07 -20.78
C MET A 313 -1.12 37.60 -21.62
N PHE A 314 0.11 37.21 -21.26
CA PHE A 314 1.31 37.53 -22.01
C PHE A 314 1.64 36.51 -23.12
N LYS A 315 0.63 35.69 -23.52
CA LYS A 315 0.76 34.59 -24.49
C LYS A 315 2.04 33.78 -24.26
N GLN A 316 2.26 33.41 -23.01
CA GLN A 316 3.34 32.54 -22.63
C GLN A 316 4.75 33.06 -22.99
N GLY A 317 4.90 34.37 -23.12
CA GLY A 317 6.14 35.02 -23.51
C GLY A 317 6.24 35.39 -25.00
N ASP A 318 5.24 35.04 -25.82
CA ASP A 318 5.24 35.29 -27.27
C ASP A 318 4.44 36.54 -27.67
N ILE A 319 3.91 37.27 -26.73
CA ILE A 319 3.03 38.39 -27.03
C ILE A 319 3.80 39.60 -27.58
N SER A 320 3.14 40.29 -28.46
CA SER A 320 3.66 41.57 -28.95
C SER A 320 2.90 42.79 -28.47
N VAL A 321 1.59 42.62 -28.14
CA VAL A 321 0.75 43.78 -27.75
C VAL A 321 -0.15 43.42 -26.58
N ILE A 322 -0.13 44.24 -25.51
CA ILE A 322 -1.00 44.14 -24.34
C ILE A 322 -1.89 45.36 -24.26
N ASN A 323 -3.18 45.18 -24.07
CA ASN A 323 -4.16 46.22 -23.83
C ASN A 323 -4.36 46.47 -22.34
N ARG A 324 -4.41 47.71 -21.91
CA ARG A 324 -4.74 48.11 -20.53
C ARG A 324 -6.08 47.48 -20.05
N ALA A 325 -7.09 47.50 -20.91
CA ALA A 325 -8.40 46.93 -20.61
C ALA A 325 -8.41 45.44 -20.24
N LYS A 326 -7.34 44.69 -20.57
CA LYS A 326 -7.18 43.30 -20.20
C LYS A 326 -6.53 43.07 -18.85
N ILE A 327 -5.98 44.12 -18.23
CA ILE A 327 -5.29 44.08 -16.95
C ILE A 327 -6.12 44.82 -15.91
N ASN A 328 -6.82 44.09 -15.06
CA ASN A 328 -7.67 44.66 -14.01
C ASN A 328 -6.91 45.17 -12.78
N SER A 329 -5.59 45.21 -12.82
CA SER A 329 -4.72 45.65 -11.72
C SER A 329 -3.85 46.81 -12.15
N ASP A 330 -3.99 47.96 -11.50
CA ASP A 330 -3.11 49.11 -11.71
C ASP A 330 -1.65 48.83 -11.37
N THR A 331 -1.41 48.00 -10.36
CA THR A 331 -0.07 47.62 -9.95
C THR A 331 0.61 46.79 -11.05
N ILE A 332 -0.08 45.80 -11.62
CA ILE A 332 0.46 45.03 -12.74
C ILE A 332 0.69 45.90 -13.96
N TRP A 333 -0.25 46.81 -14.25
CA TRP A 333 -0.06 47.73 -15.37
C TRP A 333 1.14 48.66 -15.22
N LYS A 334 1.39 49.18 -14.01
CA LYS A 334 2.59 49.98 -13.69
C LYS A 334 3.89 49.18 -13.91
N VAL A 335 3.93 47.91 -13.56
CA VAL A 335 5.07 47.03 -13.84
C VAL A 335 5.29 46.91 -15.35
N VAL A 336 4.23 46.63 -16.11
CA VAL A 336 4.30 46.48 -17.56
C VAL A 336 4.81 47.75 -18.24
N THR A 337 4.26 48.94 -17.91
CA THR A 337 4.62 50.21 -18.52
C THR A 337 6.04 50.64 -18.13
N ARG A 338 6.44 50.44 -16.88
CA ARG A 338 7.80 50.72 -16.41
C ARG A 338 8.85 49.89 -17.15
N ILE A 339 8.66 48.59 -17.27
CA ILE A 339 9.60 47.71 -17.97
C ILE A 339 9.62 48.01 -19.47
N ALA A 340 8.47 48.37 -20.03
CA ALA A 340 8.35 48.71 -21.42
C ALA A 340 8.89 50.14 -21.73
N GLU A 341 9.28 50.89 -20.70
CA GLU A 341 9.74 52.29 -20.83
C GLU A 341 8.72 53.18 -21.56
N VAL A 342 7.42 53.01 -21.23
CA VAL A 342 6.32 53.79 -21.82
C VAL A 342 5.49 54.47 -20.74
N ASP A 343 4.74 55.49 -21.14
CA ASP A 343 3.84 56.18 -20.23
C ASP A 343 2.75 55.27 -19.67
N ASN A 344 2.39 55.47 -18.39
CA ASN A 344 1.35 54.73 -17.72
C ASN A 344 -0.05 54.98 -18.28
N ASP A 345 -0.26 56.10 -18.93
CA ASP A 345 -1.55 56.50 -19.54
C ASP A 345 -1.80 55.88 -20.91
N ILE A 346 -0.83 55.12 -21.44
CA ILE A 346 -0.99 54.44 -22.72
C ILE A 346 -1.99 53.27 -22.63
N GLU A 347 -2.85 53.14 -23.63
CA GLU A 347 -3.84 52.06 -23.65
C GLU A 347 -3.28 50.68 -24.11
N LYS A 348 -2.18 50.71 -24.87
CA LYS A 348 -1.59 49.53 -25.50
C LYS A 348 -0.08 49.58 -25.46
N VAL A 349 0.56 48.52 -24.98
CA VAL A 349 2.01 48.38 -24.96
C VAL A 349 2.43 47.27 -25.93
N ASN A 350 3.41 47.59 -26.81
CA ASN A 350 4.05 46.59 -27.70
C ASN A 350 5.37 46.14 -27.09
N ILE A 351 5.33 44.98 -26.44
CA ILE A 351 6.46 44.42 -25.68
C ILE A 351 7.64 44.02 -26.60
N LYS A 352 7.39 43.56 -27.81
CA LYS A 352 8.46 43.19 -28.76
C LYS A 352 9.25 44.36 -29.25
N LYS A 353 8.69 45.60 -29.18
CA LYS A 353 9.34 46.84 -29.60
C LYS A 353 10.04 47.60 -28.47
N THR A 354 9.96 47.07 -27.22
CA THR A 354 10.57 47.69 -26.06
C THR A 354 12.07 47.38 -25.98
N LYS A 355 12.85 48.25 -25.33
CA LYS A 355 14.29 48.03 -25.09
C LYS A 355 14.57 46.96 -24.05
N ALA A 356 13.59 46.63 -23.19
CA ALA A 356 13.69 45.55 -22.22
C ALA A 356 13.68 44.19 -22.90
N ASN A 357 14.30 43.18 -22.28
CA ASN A 357 14.35 41.79 -22.78
C ASN A 357 12.97 41.11 -22.82
N GLY A 358 11.95 41.87 -23.21
CA GLY A 358 10.58 41.39 -23.45
C GLY A 358 9.91 40.77 -22.21
N CYS A 359 9.12 39.74 -22.44
CA CYS A 359 8.32 39.11 -21.40
C CYS A 359 9.15 38.49 -20.27
N VAL A 360 10.45 38.22 -20.44
CA VAL A 360 11.28 37.63 -19.36
C VAL A 360 11.46 38.61 -18.21
N ALA A 361 11.75 39.87 -18.50
CA ALA A 361 11.88 40.92 -17.47
C ALA A 361 10.54 41.18 -16.76
N ILE A 362 9.44 41.18 -17.52
CA ILE A 362 8.09 41.34 -16.97
C ILE A 362 7.76 40.18 -16.04
N PHE A 363 8.00 38.94 -16.43
CA PHE A 363 7.73 37.77 -15.60
C PHE A 363 8.55 37.76 -14.32
N LYS A 364 9.80 38.19 -14.36
CA LYS A 364 10.63 38.33 -13.15
C LYS A 364 9.99 39.30 -12.15
N GLU A 365 9.67 40.50 -12.57
CA GLU A 365 9.06 41.49 -11.67
C GLU A 365 7.63 41.12 -11.23
N LEU A 366 6.84 40.48 -12.10
CA LEU A 366 5.53 39.99 -11.72
C LEU A 366 5.64 38.85 -10.70
N SER A 367 6.69 38.04 -10.76
CA SER A 367 6.94 37.01 -9.73
C SER A 367 7.25 37.68 -8.38
N GLU A 368 8.17 38.66 -8.36
CA GLU A 368 8.49 39.40 -7.13
C GLU A 368 7.25 40.11 -6.56
N LEU A 369 6.39 40.68 -7.41
CA LEU A 369 5.13 41.29 -6.98
C LEU A 369 4.19 40.27 -6.37
N LEU A 370 3.99 39.11 -7.01
CA LEU A 370 3.12 38.04 -6.50
C LEU A 370 3.65 37.43 -5.19
N ASP A 371 4.97 37.41 -5.01
CA ASP A 371 5.60 36.92 -3.76
C ASP A 371 5.36 37.90 -2.59
N CYS A 372 5.24 39.18 -2.86
CA CYS A 372 4.93 40.22 -1.87
C CYS A 372 3.42 40.34 -1.55
N MET A 373 2.54 39.71 -2.36
CA MET A 373 1.08 39.81 -2.17
C MET A 373 0.60 38.75 -1.19
N ASP A 374 -0.21 39.16 -0.20
CA ASP A 374 -0.96 38.25 0.66
C ASP A 374 -2.19 37.68 -0.09
N ILE A 375 -1.99 36.60 -0.83
CA ILE A 375 -3.04 35.95 -1.58
C ILE A 375 -3.58 34.80 -0.72
N LYS A 376 -4.77 35.01 -0.12
CA LYS A 376 -5.42 33.99 0.69
C LYS A 376 -5.78 32.76 -0.15
N GLU A 377 -5.62 31.59 0.43
CA GLU A 377 -5.96 30.32 -0.19
C GLU A 377 -7.48 30.16 -0.40
N PHE A 378 -7.87 29.22 -1.24
CA PHE A 378 -9.26 28.78 -1.38
C PHE A 378 -9.77 28.12 -0.10
N SER A 379 -11.09 28.16 0.09
CA SER A 379 -11.72 27.53 1.24
C SER A 379 -11.42 26.01 1.31
N PHE A 380 -11.51 25.44 2.51
CA PHE A 380 -11.42 23.97 2.67
C PHE A 380 -12.46 23.25 1.84
N LYS A 381 -13.68 23.80 1.76
CA LYS A 381 -14.78 23.22 1.01
C LYS A 381 -14.44 23.09 -0.48
N ASP A 382 -13.87 24.12 -1.09
CA ASP A 382 -13.42 24.09 -2.49
C ASP A 382 -12.35 23.02 -2.71
N ARG A 383 -11.34 23.00 -1.85
CA ARG A 383 -10.20 22.06 -1.95
C ARG A 383 -10.63 20.61 -1.75
N ILE A 384 -11.55 20.33 -0.83
CA ILE A 384 -12.15 19.01 -0.64
C ILE A 384 -12.94 18.59 -1.87
N ALA A 385 -13.74 19.51 -2.44
CA ALA A 385 -14.50 19.21 -3.64
C ALA A 385 -13.61 18.80 -4.81
N TRP A 386 -12.49 19.49 -5.01
CA TRP A 386 -11.49 19.13 -6.04
C TRP A 386 -10.82 17.79 -5.77
N GLN A 387 -10.44 17.50 -4.53
CA GLN A 387 -9.87 16.18 -4.20
C GLN A 387 -10.86 15.06 -4.48
N LYS A 388 -12.13 15.21 -4.05
CA LYS A 388 -13.17 14.22 -4.32
C LYS A 388 -13.42 14.04 -5.83
N GLU A 389 -13.40 15.13 -6.60
CA GLU A 389 -13.60 15.09 -8.05
C GLU A 389 -12.42 14.40 -8.77
N PHE A 390 -11.18 14.76 -8.46
CA PHE A 390 -10.00 14.36 -9.25
C PHE A 390 -9.27 13.15 -8.70
N LEU A 391 -9.26 12.93 -7.38
CA LEU A 391 -8.66 11.76 -6.73
C LEU A 391 -9.69 10.66 -6.45
N GLY A 392 -10.95 11.03 -6.21
CA GLY A 392 -11.98 10.10 -5.77
C GLY A 392 -12.03 9.90 -4.24
N TYR A 393 -11.11 10.48 -3.50
CA TYR A 393 -11.02 10.45 -2.04
C TYR A 393 -10.53 11.80 -1.51
N ILE A 394 -10.52 11.97 -0.18
CA ILE A 394 -10.09 13.19 0.49
C ILE A 394 -8.86 12.87 1.34
N ASN A 395 -7.79 13.64 1.15
CA ASN A 395 -6.54 13.52 1.88
C ASN A 395 -6.04 14.87 2.42
N LEU A 396 -6.95 15.79 2.70
CA LEU A 396 -6.59 17.06 3.32
C LEU A 396 -6.41 16.89 4.82
N THR A 397 -5.21 17.23 5.28
CA THR A 397 -4.93 17.44 6.70
C THR A 397 -4.87 18.94 6.97
N THR A 398 -5.48 19.39 8.05
CA THR A 398 -5.56 20.83 8.33
C THR A 398 -4.37 21.35 9.04
N GLY A 399 -3.42 20.75 9.46
CA GLY A 399 -2.30 21.33 10.25
C GLY A 399 -2.70 22.34 11.35
N LEU A 400 -4.02 22.54 11.55
CA LEU A 400 -4.60 23.43 12.54
C LEU A 400 -5.02 22.62 13.77
N ASP A 401 -4.60 23.07 14.91
CA ASP A 401 -4.92 22.62 16.28
C ASP A 401 -5.34 21.17 16.44
N GLU A 402 -4.45 20.35 16.97
CA GLU A 402 -4.63 18.91 17.22
C GLU A 402 -5.90 18.53 18.00
N ASP A 403 -6.55 19.51 18.65
CA ASP A 403 -7.73 19.32 19.50
C ASP A 403 -9.08 19.51 18.81
N ARG A 404 -9.12 20.03 17.58
CA ARG A 404 -10.37 20.27 16.87
C ARG A 404 -10.64 19.20 15.83
N LYS A 405 -11.71 18.43 16.03
CA LYS A 405 -12.19 17.40 15.10
C LYS A 405 -13.04 18.03 14.01
N LYS A 406 -12.41 18.48 12.93
CA LYS A 406 -13.13 18.91 11.73
C LYS A 406 -13.55 17.68 10.94
N LEU A 407 -14.86 17.56 10.71
CA LEU A 407 -15.48 16.44 10.01
C LEU A 407 -16.16 16.95 8.73
N PHE A 408 -15.77 16.40 7.59
CA PHE A 408 -16.46 16.61 6.33
C PHE A 408 -17.57 15.57 6.18
N ILE A 409 -18.80 16.00 5.96
CA ILE A 409 -19.96 15.11 5.84
C ILE A 409 -20.04 14.57 4.41
N THR A 410 -19.70 13.31 4.23
CA THR A 410 -19.68 12.65 2.91
C THR A 410 -21.04 12.10 2.51
N SER A 411 -21.81 11.61 3.47
CA SER A 411 -23.19 11.17 3.25
C SER A 411 -24.01 11.27 4.52
N MET A 412 -25.32 11.32 4.40
CA MET A 412 -26.25 11.40 5.52
C MET A 412 -27.52 10.60 5.25
N ARG A 413 -27.92 9.74 6.19
CA ARG A 413 -29.19 9.00 6.09
C ARG A 413 -29.96 9.01 7.41
N PRO A 414 -31.27 9.32 7.39
CA PRO A 414 -32.10 9.16 8.57
C PRO A 414 -32.38 7.68 8.81
N ILE A 415 -32.40 7.27 10.08
CA ILE A 415 -32.86 5.95 10.50
C ILE A 415 -34.19 6.09 11.19
N ILE A 416 -35.19 5.30 10.72
CA ILE A 416 -36.49 5.21 11.34
C ILE A 416 -36.52 3.97 12.24
N ALA A 417 -36.88 4.16 13.50
CA ALA A 417 -36.99 3.07 14.44
C ALA A 417 -38.05 2.05 13.99
N LYS A 418 -37.66 0.79 13.80
CA LYS A 418 -38.56 -0.27 13.36
C LYS A 418 -39.31 -0.95 14.50
N LYS A 419 -38.80 -0.83 15.73
CA LYS A 419 -39.33 -1.50 16.94
C LYS A 419 -39.18 -0.59 18.16
N GLY A 420 -39.98 -0.86 19.20
CA GLY A 420 -39.92 -0.16 20.48
C GLY A 420 -40.74 1.13 20.55
N ARG A 421 -40.50 1.94 21.62
CA ARG A 421 -41.29 3.16 21.91
C ARG A 421 -41.28 4.23 20.81
N HIS A 422 -40.32 4.20 19.93
CA HIS A 422 -40.11 5.15 18.85
C HIS A 422 -40.39 4.58 17.46
N ALA A 423 -41.06 3.41 17.37
CA ALA A 423 -41.38 2.79 16.10
C ALA A 423 -42.15 3.75 15.16
N GLY A 424 -41.71 3.83 13.91
CA GLY A 424 -42.32 4.71 12.90
C GLY A 424 -41.84 6.17 12.95
N LYS A 425 -40.98 6.56 13.90
CA LYS A 425 -40.44 7.92 13.98
C LYS A 425 -38.96 7.96 13.63
N ALA A 426 -38.52 9.06 13.06
CA ALA A 426 -37.11 9.32 12.86
C ALA A 426 -36.44 9.40 14.24
N TRP A 427 -35.43 8.52 14.46
CA TRP A 427 -34.79 8.36 15.76
C TRP A 427 -33.38 8.96 15.82
N CYS A 428 -32.64 8.75 14.75
CA CYS A 428 -31.30 9.31 14.60
C CYS A 428 -30.92 9.43 13.12
N ARG A 429 -29.80 10.10 12.87
CA ARG A 429 -29.15 10.16 11.55
C ARG A 429 -27.82 9.47 11.61
N ILE A 430 -27.51 8.67 10.63
CA ILE A 430 -26.18 8.14 10.41
C ILE A 430 -25.49 9.05 9.40
N ILE A 431 -24.30 9.52 9.74
CA ILE A 431 -23.46 10.31 8.87
C ILE A 431 -22.15 9.58 8.64
N THR A 432 -21.68 9.60 7.41
CA THR A 432 -20.34 9.16 7.08
C THR A 432 -19.48 10.41 6.97
N THR A 433 -18.32 10.36 7.59
CA THR A 433 -17.43 11.52 7.70
C THR A 433 -16.04 11.19 7.22
N HIS A 434 -15.34 12.24 6.80
CA HIS A 434 -13.89 12.25 6.64
C HIS A 434 -13.30 13.27 7.61
N SER A 435 -12.33 12.83 8.40
CA SER A 435 -11.64 13.70 9.36
C SER A 435 -10.62 14.58 8.65
N ILE A 436 -10.73 15.89 8.87
CA ILE A 436 -9.80 16.89 8.32
C ILE A 436 -8.78 17.23 9.40
N GLY A 437 -7.90 16.29 9.71
CA GLY A 437 -6.93 16.42 10.78
C GLY A 437 -6.75 15.11 11.52
N ARG A 438 -6.25 15.13 12.76
CA ARG A 438 -6.22 13.94 13.64
C ARG A 438 -7.60 13.67 14.22
N GLY A 439 -8.45 13.01 13.45
CA GLY A 439 -9.81 12.67 13.86
C GLY A 439 -10.11 11.20 13.62
N ILE A 440 -11.38 10.86 13.70
CA ILE A 440 -11.89 9.52 13.50
C ILE A 440 -12.79 9.54 12.26
N ASP A 441 -12.32 8.91 11.21
CA ASP A 441 -13.11 8.69 10.01
C ASP A 441 -14.15 7.60 10.23
N GLY A 442 -15.20 7.59 9.43
CA GLY A 442 -16.16 6.53 9.36
C GLY A 442 -17.59 6.93 9.64
N GLU A 443 -18.34 6.01 10.23
CA GLU A 443 -19.77 6.18 10.46
C GLU A 443 -20.05 6.73 11.86
N TRP A 444 -20.78 7.84 11.90
CA TRP A 444 -21.17 8.54 13.12
C TRP A 444 -22.68 8.57 13.30
N TRP A 445 -23.11 8.66 14.52
CA TRP A 445 -24.51 8.72 14.89
C TRP A 445 -24.85 10.07 15.50
N VAL A 446 -25.94 10.68 15.05
CA VAL A 446 -26.44 11.94 15.55
C VAL A 446 -27.90 11.78 15.90
N LEU A 447 -28.29 11.99 17.17
CA LEU A 447 -29.70 12.00 17.54
C LEU A 447 -30.45 13.10 16.80
N GLU A 448 -31.71 12.85 16.44
CA GLU A 448 -32.55 13.85 15.76
C GLU A 448 -32.69 15.12 16.61
N GLU A 449 -32.80 14.97 17.92
CA GLU A 449 -32.86 16.12 18.86
C GLU A 449 -31.59 16.98 18.79
N THR A 450 -30.42 16.35 18.71
CA THR A 450 -29.12 17.03 18.57
C THR A 450 -29.05 17.73 17.22
N TYR A 451 -29.46 17.05 16.15
CA TYR A 451 -29.46 17.62 14.80
C TYR A 451 -30.41 18.84 14.69
N GLN A 452 -31.56 18.82 15.39
CA GLN A 452 -32.52 19.92 15.39
C GLN A 452 -32.08 21.09 16.29
N LYS A 453 -31.32 20.80 17.33
CA LYS A 453 -30.83 21.78 18.33
C LYS A 453 -29.67 22.64 17.80
N TYR A 454 -28.77 22.02 17.03
CA TYR A 454 -27.60 22.67 16.47
C TYR A 454 -27.83 23.06 15.00
N TYR A 455 -26.78 23.55 14.33
CA TYR A 455 -26.85 23.83 12.90
C TYR A 455 -27.21 22.57 12.10
N ARG A 456 -28.20 22.65 11.22
CA ARG A 456 -28.60 21.53 10.37
C ARG A 456 -27.66 21.44 9.19
N PHE A 457 -26.61 20.66 9.32
CA PHE A 457 -25.66 20.40 8.25
C PHE A 457 -26.24 19.50 7.16
N ASN A 458 -25.66 19.60 5.99
CA ASN A 458 -25.96 18.77 4.83
C ASN A 458 -24.73 18.02 4.36
N GLU A 459 -24.91 17.12 3.38
CA GLU A 459 -23.79 16.51 2.69
C GLU A 459 -22.93 17.60 2.04
N GLY A 460 -21.60 17.49 2.20
CA GLY A 460 -20.64 18.47 1.73
C GLY A 460 -20.34 19.60 2.72
N ASP A 461 -20.98 19.64 3.90
CA ASP A 461 -20.64 20.59 4.94
C ASP A 461 -19.47 20.09 5.80
N ILE A 462 -18.75 21.03 6.40
CA ILE A 462 -17.71 20.77 7.39
C ILE A 462 -18.22 21.19 8.74
N ILE A 463 -18.14 20.30 9.73
CA ILE A 463 -18.50 20.58 11.11
C ILE A 463 -17.30 20.37 12.02
N ILE A 464 -17.27 21.07 13.14
CA ILE A 464 -16.31 20.86 14.22
C ILE A 464 -17.02 20.05 15.31
N ALA A 465 -16.56 18.81 15.52
CA ALA A 465 -17.13 17.95 16.55
C ALA A 465 -16.78 18.50 17.93
N GLY A 466 -17.80 18.78 18.73
CA GLY A 466 -17.67 19.21 20.10
C GLY A 466 -17.59 17.99 21.04
N LYS A 467 -18.70 17.62 21.66
CA LYS A 467 -18.76 16.44 22.53
C LYS A 467 -19.03 15.18 21.73
N VAL A 468 -18.13 14.20 21.90
CA VAL A 468 -18.17 12.90 21.22
C VAL A 468 -18.20 11.78 22.24
N ARG A 469 -19.09 10.80 22.03
CA ARG A 469 -19.26 9.67 22.93
C ARG A 469 -19.04 8.35 22.17
N PRO A 470 -18.04 7.53 22.55
CA PRO A 470 -17.88 6.19 21.99
C PRO A 470 -18.88 5.23 22.64
N GLU A 471 -19.52 4.40 21.83
CA GLU A 471 -20.33 3.26 22.30
C GLU A 471 -19.88 1.97 21.64
N LYS A 472 -20.01 0.84 22.37
CA LYS A 472 -19.82 -0.50 21.79
C LYS A 472 -21.20 -1.13 21.55
N TYR A 473 -21.44 -1.53 20.32
CA TYR A 473 -22.64 -2.31 19.97
C TYR A 473 -22.21 -3.53 19.15
N GLN A 474 -22.49 -4.73 19.63
CA GLN A 474 -22.12 -6.01 18.99
C GLN A 474 -20.66 -6.03 18.52
N ASP A 475 -19.71 -5.73 19.42
CA ASP A 475 -18.26 -5.64 19.18
C ASP A 475 -17.79 -4.57 18.19
N LYS A 476 -18.69 -3.77 17.61
CA LYS A 476 -18.36 -2.61 16.81
C LYS A 476 -18.35 -1.34 17.64
N LYS A 477 -17.28 -0.56 17.52
CA LYS A 477 -17.17 0.76 18.13
C LYS A 477 -17.97 1.75 17.28
N GLN A 478 -18.95 2.42 17.92
CA GLN A 478 -19.75 3.47 17.29
C GLN A 478 -19.42 4.81 17.92
N TRP A 479 -19.49 5.87 17.13
CA TRP A 479 -19.25 7.24 17.59
C TRP A 479 -20.53 8.03 17.54
N TRP A 480 -20.90 8.65 18.68
CA TRP A 480 -22.06 9.52 18.80
C TRP A 480 -21.61 10.97 18.93
N LEU A 481 -22.22 11.84 18.14
CA LEU A 481 -21.97 13.28 18.14
C LEU A 481 -23.07 13.96 18.96
N ASP A 482 -22.72 14.40 20.17
CA ASP A 482 -23.63 15.01 21.12
C ASP A 482 -23.66 16.55 20.99
N SER A 483 -22.62 17.18 20.43
CA SER A 483 -22.60 18.60 20.07
C SER A 483 -21.60 18.85 18.93
N TYR A 484 -21.87 19.90 18.14
CA TYR A 484 -21.00 20.30 17.03
C TYR A 484 -21.28 21.76 16.66
N GLU A 485 -20.36 22.35 15.89
CA GLU A 485 -20.47 23.68 15.30
C GLU A 485 -20.20 23.60 13.79
N LEU A 486 -20.78 24.53 13.01
CA LEU A 486 -20.46 24.65 11.60
C LEU A 486 -19.06 25.26 11.46
N CYS A 487 -18.22 24.68 10.59
CA CYS A 487 -16.96 25.31 10.21
C CYS A 487 -17.23 26.40 9.16
N MET A 488 -16.98 27.65 9.51
CA MET A 488 -17.23 28.83 8.69
C MET A 488 -16.01 29.25 7.83
N ASP A 489 -15.03 28.37 7.61
CA ASP A 489 -13.82 28.66 6.84
C ASP A 489 -14.10 28.75 5.33
#